data_fde96fb2cc36728391bd2eca2304c74d
#
_entry.id   fde96fb2cc36728391bd2eca2304c74d
#
_cell.length_a   1.000
_cell.length_b   1.000
_cell.length_c   1.000
_cell.angle_alpha   90.00
_cell.angle_beta   90.00
_cell.angle_gamma   90.00
#
_symmetry.space_group_name_H-M   'P 1'
#
loop_
_entity.id
_entity.type
_entity.pdbx_description
1 polymer ?
#
loop_
_entity_poly.entity_id
_entity_poly.type
_entity_poly.pdbx_seq_one_letter_code
_entity_poly.pdbx_strand_id
1 'polypeptide(L)'
;MPDMRIRRAAPADLPVLTRLWQAAFGDPPELIERFYRRFPPAKAAWVVEAGGCVVTAAHLLEGRLHTADGNVLPCAYVYAVSTDPAHQGNGYASALMRRFAMDVDASGRVLYTLPAEASLYKWYQAVMGTTQTARGERIRIARQQTAGTLPSVTRISAPEYAVL
;
A
#
# COMPACT_ATOMS: atom_id res chain seq x y z
N MET A 1 -12.84 23.72 -5.42
CA MET A 1 -12.84 22.38 -4.82
C MET A 1 -13.40 22.52 -3.43
N PRO A 2 -14.24 21.58 -2.96
CA PRO A 2 -14.63 21.59 -1.56
C PRO A 2 -13.36 21.54 -0.69
N ASP A 3 -13.47 22.09 0.50
CA ASP A 3 -12.37 22.17 1.47
C ASP A 3 -11.77 20.77 1.69
N MET A 4 -10.59 20.54 1.10
CA MET A 4 -9.88 19.25 1.11
C MET A 4 -8.60 19.38 1.95
N ARG A 5 -8.47 18.51 2.94
CA ARG A 5 -7.30 18.45 3.80
C ARG A 5 -6.66 17.07 3.76
N ILE A 6 -5.34 17.02 3.52
CA ILE A 6 -4.54 15.80 3.65
C ILE A 6 -3.78 15.85 4.97
N ARG A 7 -3.93 14.80 5.77
CA ARG A 7 -3.25 14.68 7.08
C ARG A 7 -2.88 13.25 7.43
N ARG A 8 -2.02 13.09 8.40
CA ARG A 8 -1.84 11.81 9.09
C ARG A 8 -3.15 11.39 9.77
N ALA A 9 -3.40 10.10 9.79
CA ALA A 9 -4.53 9.57 10.53
C ALA A 9 -4.28 9.70 12.04
N ALA A 10 -5.34 9.96 12.78
CA ALA A 10 -5.36 9.90 14.25
C ALA A 10 -5.89 8.53 14.72
N PRO A 11 -5.65 8.13 15.97
CA PRO A 11 -6.26 6.91 16.53
C PRO A 11 -7.79 6.87 16.41
N ALA A 12 -8.44 8.03 16.51
CA ALA A 12 -9.89 8.18 16.37
C ALA A 12 -10.41 7.87 14.94
N ASP A 13 -9.54 7.87 13.93
CA ASP A 13 -9.93 7.53 12.55
C ASP A 13 -10.06 6.01 12.33
N LEU A 14 -9.64 5.17 13.27
CA LEU A 14 -9.62 3.71 13.09
C LEU A 14 -10.94 3.12 12.58
N PRO A 15 -12.11 3.53 13.07
CA PRO A 15 -13.39 3.01 12.56
C PRO A 15 -13.62 3.34 11.07
N VAL A 16 -13.33 4.57 10.64
CA VAL A 16 -13.50 4.97 9.25
C VAL A 16 -12.45 4.32 8.35
N LEU A 17 -11.22 4.16 8.81
CA LEU A 17 -10.15 3.46 8.08
C LEU A 17 -10.54 1.99 7.84
N THR A 18 -11.06 1.31 8.86
CA THR A 18 -11.55 -0.08 8.74
C THR A 18 -12.68 -0.17 7.72
N ARG A 19 -13.65 0.73 7.78
CA ARG A 19 -14.77 0.78 6.83
C ARG A 19 -14.30 1.00 5.39
N LEU A 20 -13.41 1.96 5.15
CA LEU A 20 -12.84 2.25 3.82
C LEU A 20 -12.08 1.05 3.27
N TRP A 21 -11.29 0.40 4.12
CA TRP A 21 -10.54 -0.79 3.74
C TRP A 21 -11.47 -1.96 3.37
N GLN A 22 -12.47 -2.25 4.20
CA GLN A 22 -13.43 -3.31 3.92
C GLN A 22 -14.21 -3.06 2.62
N ALA A 23 -14.64 -1.82 2.39
CA ALA A 23 -15.36 -1.44 1.18
C ALA A 23 -14.51 -1.61 -0.10
N ALA A 24 -13.18 -1.38 -0.02
CA ALA A 24 -12.29 -1.46 -1.16
C ALA A 24 -11.76 -2.88 -1.45
N PHE A 25 -11.50 -3.68 -0.40
CA PHE A 25 -10.76 -4.93 -0.52
C PHE A 25 -11.53 -6.16 -0.03
N GLY A 26 -12.60 -5.99 0.72
CA GLY A 26 -13.39 -7.10 1.28
C GLY A 26 -12.67 -7.91 2.36
N ASP A 27 -11.56 -7.40 2.88
CA ASP A 27 -10.79 -8.10 3.92
C ASP A 27 -11.59 -8.22 5.23
N PRO A 28 -11.45 -9.34 5.97
CA PRO A 28 -12.15 -9.53 7.23
C PRO A 28 -11.61 -8.57 8.31
N PRO A 29 -12.46 -8.13 9.23
CA PRO A 29 -12.10 -7.17 10.29
C PRO A 29 -10.86 -7.58 11.10
N GLU A 30 -10.70 -8.86 11.38
CA GLU A 30 -9.60 -9.42 12.17
C GLU A 30 -8.24 -9.22 11.46
N LEU A 31 -8.22 -9.28 10.13
CA LEU A 31 -7.02 -9.01 9.33
C LEU A 31 -6.64 -7.54 9.43
N ILE A 32 -7.62 -6.66 9.29
CA ILE A 32 -7.44 -5.20 9.34
C ILE A 32 -6.98 -4.79 10.74
N GLU A 33 -7.60 -5.34 11.79
CA GLU A 33 -7.20 -5.10 13.17
C GLU A 33 -5.75 -5.55 13.44
N ARG A 34 -5.38 -6.74 12.95
CA ARG A 34 -4.00 -7.27 13.05
C ARG A 34 -3.01 -6.33 12.36
N PHE A 35 -3.37 -5.79 11.19
CA PHE A 35 -2.55 -4.82 10.49
C PHE A 35 -2.34 -3.56 11.34
N TYR A 36 -3.41 -2.95 11.88
CA TYR A 36 -3.30 -1.72 12.66
C TYR A 36 -2.64 -1.90 14.03
N ARG A 37 -2.65 -3.11 14.60
CA ARG A 37 -1.81 -3.43 15.77
C ARG A 37 -0.32 -3.37 15.43
N ARG A 38 0.07 -3.79 14.23
CA ARG A 38 1.48 -3.75 13.76
C ARG A 38 1.87 -2.38 13.23
N PHE A 39 0.96 -1.71 12.55
CA PHE A 39 1.14 -0.42 11.91
C PHE A 39 0.06 0.57 12.39
N PRO A 40 0.26 1.20 13.56
CA PRO A 40 -0.74 2.13 14.10
C PRO A 40 -1.12 3.24 13.13
N PRO A 41 -2.39 3.66 13.04
CA PRO A 41 -2.87 4.66 12.09
C PRO A 41 -2.02 5.91 12.03
N ALA A 42 -1.69 6.49 13.19
CA ALA A 42 -0.87 7.72 13.27
C ALA A 42 0.53 7.58 12.67
N LYS A 43 1.07 6.37 12.55
CA LYS A 43 2.40 6.12 11.97
C LYS A 43 2.34 5.77 10.48
N ALA A 44 1.35 5.00 10.08
CA ALA A 44 1.32 4.40 8.74
C ALA A 44 0.26 5.01 7.82
N ALA A 45 -0.90 5.42 8.36
CA ALA A 45 -2.02 5.86 7.55
C ALA A 45 -2.05 7.38 7.33
N TRP A 46 -2.51 7.74 6.14
CA TRP A 46 -2.85 9.10 5.76
C TRP A 46 -4.28 9.15 5.26
N VAL A 47 -4.94 10.26 5.49
CA VAL A 47 -6.34 10.45 5.12
C VAL A 47 -6.53 11.75 4.34
N VAL A 48 -7.55 11.74 3.49
CA VAL A 48 -8.11 12.93 2.89
C VAL A 48 -9.45 13.20 3.54
N GLU A 49 -9.60 14.37 4.12
CA GLU A 49 -10.87 14.92 4.59
C GLU A 49 -11.47 15.82 3.51
N ALA A 50 -12.76 15.69 3.28
CA ALA A 50 -13.55 16.58 2.44
C ALA A 50 -14.92 16.79 3.10
N GLY A 51 -15.35 18.05 3.20
CA GLY A 51 -16.60 18.38 3.88
C GLY A 51 -16.68 17.90 5.33
N GLY A 52 -15.55 17.87 6.05
CA GLY A 52 -15.48 17.42 7.45
C GLY A 52 -15.46 15.89 7.66
N CYS A 53 -15.47 15.09 6.59
CA CYS A 53 -15.45 13.63 6.65
C CYS A 53 -14.18 13.07 6.03
N VAL A 54 -13.67 11.97 6.59
CA VAL A 54 -12.59 11.18 5.95
C VAL A 54 -13.17 10.38 4.80
N VAL A 55 -12.73 10.69 3.58
CA VAL A 55 -13.25 10.11 2.33
C VAL A 55 -12.25 9.22 1.60
N THR A 56 -10.97 9.35 1.88
CA THR A 56 -9.89 8.53 1.28
C THR A 56 -8.85 8.22 2.33
N ALA A 57 -8.30 7.03 2.26
CA ALA A 57 -7.17 6.61 3.07
C ALA A 57 -6.12 5.86 2.23
N ALA A 58 -4.87 5.96 2.63
CA ALA A 58 -3.77 5.16 2.12
C ALA A 58 -2.67 5.01 3.18
N HIS A 59 -1.84 3.99 3.03
CA HIS A 59 -0.76 3.71 3.96
C HIS A 59 0.59 3.92 3.28
N LEU A 60 1.53 4.46 4.01
CA LEU A 60 2.91 4.63 3.60
C LEU A 60 3.79 3.87 4.59
N LEU A 61 4.25 2.69 4.20
CA LEU A 61 5.02 1.78 5.03
C LEU A 61 6.51 1.95 4.73
N GLU A 62 7.28 2.25 5.76
CA GLU A 62 8.73 2.38 5.63
C GLU A 62 9.40 1.01 5.53
N GLY A 63 10.40 0.92 4.67
CA GLY A 63 11.13 -0.31 4.43
C GLY A 63 12.52 -0.08 3.86
N ARG A 64 13.14 -1.16 3.43
CA ARG A 64 14.43 -1.18 2.74
C ARG A 64 14.31 -2.01 1.48
N LEU A 65 14.74 -1.44 0.37
CA LEU A 65 14.82 -2.12 -0.92
C LEU A 65 16.25 -2.64 -1.11
N HIS A 66 16.40 -3.96 -1.25
CA HIS A 66 17.66 -4.58 -1.60
C HIS A 66 17.72 -4.71 -3.12
N THR A 67 18.73 -4.10 -3.72
CA THR A 67 18.93 -4.13 -5.18
C THR A 67 19.80 -5.31 -5.58
N ALA A 68 19.74 -5.72 -6.84
CA ALA A 68 20.49 -6.87 -7.36
C ALA A 68 22.02 -6.71 -7.25
N ASP A 69 22.52 -5.47 -7.26
CA ASP A 69 23.93 -5.13 -7.07
C ASP A 69 24.38 -5.05 -5.60
N GLY A 70 23.48 -5.44 -4.67
CA GLY A 70 23.76 -5.52 -3.23
C GLY A 70 23.56 -4.22 -2.46
N ASN A 71 23.11 -3.14 -3.11
CA ASN A 71 22.80 -1.91 -2.40
C ASN A 71 21.51 -2.02 -1.58
N VAL A 72 21.41 -1.20 -0.52
CA VAL A 72 20.22 -1.11 0.32
C VAL A 72 19.74 0.32 0.32
N LEU A 73 18.57 0.55 -0.26
CA LEU A 73 17.96 1.87 -0.38
C LEU A 73 16.78 2.01 0.61
N PRO A 74 16.68 3.14 1.32
CA PRO A 74 15.49 3.41 2.09
C PRO A 74 14.30 3.57 1.15
N CYS A 75 13.17 2.96 1.48
CA CYS A 75 11.99 3.00 0.62
C CYS A 75 10.70 3.19 1.41
N ALA A 76 9.66 3.60 0.70
CA ALA A 76 8.31 3.72 1.20
C ALA A 76 7.34 2.97 0.27
N TYR A 77 6.56 2.06 0.85
CA TYR A 77 5.59 1.25 0.14
C TYR A 77 4.18 1.84 0.30
N VAL A 78 3.55 2.16 -0.82
CA VAL A 78 2.14 2.58 -0.84
C VAL A 78 1.26 1.34 -0.77
N TYR A 79 0.42 1.28 0.25
CA TYR A 79 -0.42 0.12 0.52
C TYR A 79 -1.87 0.52 0.83
N ALA A 80 -2.82 -0.34 0.43
CA ALA A 80 -4.25 -0.25 0.75
C ALA A 80 -4.84 1.17 0.51
N VAL A 81 -4.71 1.67 -0.73
CA VAL A 81 -5.35 2.91 -1.15
C VAL A 81 -6.84 2.68 -1.32
N SER A 82 -7.65 3.39 -0.57
CA SER A 82 -9.11 3.22 -0.56
C SER A 82 -9.82 4.57 -0.56
N THR A 83 -10.91 4.68 -1.31
CA THR A 83 -11.78 5.85 -1.36
C THR A 83 -13.22 5.39 -1.18
N ASP A 84 -13.97 6.12 -0.34
CA ASP A 84 -15.40 5.90 -0.16
C ASP A 84 -16.10 5.89 -1.53
N PRO A 85 -16.91 4.86 -1.86
CA PRO A 85 -17.57 4.75 -3.16
C PRO A 85 -18.35 5.99 -3.58
N ALA A 86 -19.01 6.69 -2.64
CA ALA A 86 -19.74 7.91 -2.89
C ALA A 86 -18.84 9.11 -3.25
N HIS A 87 -17.54 9.00 -3.01
CA HIS A 87 -16.56 10.07 -3.23
C HIS A 87 -15.52 9.73 -4.30
N GLN A 88 -15.67 8.60 -4.99
CA GLN A 88 -14.78 8.22 -6.10
C GLN A 88 -14.94 9.21 -7.28
N GLY A 89 -13.92 9.27 -8.14
CA GLY A 89 -13.91 10.18 -9.29
C GLY A 89 -13.59 11.66 -8.98
N ASN A 90 -13.54 12.06 -7.71
CA ASN A 90 -13.27 13.44 -7.30
C ASN A 90 -11.76 13.79 -7.17
N GLY A 91 -10.86 12.87 -7.51
CA GLY A 91 -9.42 13.10 -7.48
C GLY A 91 -8.74 13.04 -6.11
N TYR A 92 -9.45 12.67 -5.05
CA TYR A 92 -8.90 12.61 -3.68
C TYR A 92 -7.71 11.64 -3.54
N ALA A 93 -7.84 10.42 -4.07
CA ALA A 93 -6.74 9.46 -4.08
C ALA A 93 -5.55 9.99 -4.89
N SER A 94 -5.79 10.64 -6.03
CA SER A 94 -4.73 11.24 -6.85
C SER A 94 -3.99 12.35 -6.10
N ALA A 95 -4.70 13.19 -5.35
CA ALA A 95 -4.10 14.22 -4.53
C ALA A 95 -3.21 13.62 -3.43
N LEU A 96 -3.67 12.57 -2.77
CA LEU A 96 -2.91 11.86 -1.74
C LEU A 96 -1.65 11.20 -2.32
N MET A 97 -1.76 10.57 -3.49
CA MET A 97 -0.61 9.93 -4.15
C MET A 97 0.44 10.95 -4.60
N ARG A 98 0.04 12.10 -5.14
CA ARG A 98 0.99 13.20 -5.46
C ARG A 98 1.69 13.69 -4.21
N ARG A 99 0.98 13.83 -3.10
CA ARG A 99 1.57 14.22 -1.81
C ARG A 99 2.62 13.20 -1.36
N PHE A 100 2.35 11.89 -1.47
CA PHE A 100 3.32 10.84 -1.16
C PHE A 100 4.56 10.92 -2.04
N ALA A 101 4.37 11.12 -3.36
CA ALA A 101 5.49 11.26 -4.29
C ALA A 101 6.41 12.42 -3.89
N MET A 102 5.82 13.59 -3.58
CA MET A 102 6.59 14.76 -3.16
C MET A 102 7.33 14.55 -1.83
N ASP A 103 6.65 14.00 -0.81
CA ASP A 103 7.22 13.81 0.53
C ASP A 103 8.34 12.75 0.51
N VAL A 104 8.19 11.69 -0.30
CA VAL A 104 9.17 10.61 -0.40
C VAL A 104 10.38 11.06 -1.22
N ASP A 105 10.18 11.77 -2.33
CA ASP A 105 11.24 12.35 -3.15
C ASP A 105 12.09 13.33 -2.32
N ALA A 106 11.45 14.26 -1.63
CA ALA A 106 12.12 15.23 -0.75
C ALA A 106 12.95 14.56 0.37
N SER A 107 12.62 13.31 0.74
CA SER A 107 13.36 12.55 1.75
C SER A 107 14.45 11.64 1.18
N GLY A 108 14.65 11.62 -0.15
CA GLY A 108 15.64 10.77 -0.83
C GLY A 108 15.33 9.27 -0.74
N ARG A 109 14.07 8.89 -0.56
CA ARG A 109 13.62 7.50 -0.48
C ARG A 109 13.04 7.03 -1.81
N VAL A 110 13.04 5.73 -2.03
CA VAL A 110 12.37 5.12 -3.19
C VAL A 110 10.91 4.91 -2.85
N LEU A 111 9.99 5.45 -3.67
CA LEU A 111 8.57 5.19 -3.56
C LEU A 111 8.19 4.02 -4.48
N TYR A 112 7.47 3.03 -3.94
CA TYR A 112 6.98 1.92 -4.76
C TYR A 112 5.57 1.46 -4.34
N THR A 113 4.90 0.78 -5.26
CA THR A 113 3.60 0.16 -5.02
C THR A 113 3.45 -1.08 -5.88
N LEU A 114 2.57 -1.98 -5.45
CA LEU A 114 2.14 -3.15 -6.21
C LEU A 114 0.67 -2.94 -6.59
N PRO A 115 0.37 -2.50 -7.82
CA PRO A 115 -1.00 -2.32 -8.26
C PRO A 115 -1.77 -3.65 -8.23
N ALA A 116 -2.99 -3.63 -7.68
CA ALA A 116 -3.82 -4.83 -7.60
C ALA A 116 -4.31 -5.31 -8.99
N GLU A 117 -4.42 -4.37 -9.93
CA GLU A 117 -4.90 -4.60 -11.29
C GLU A 117 -4.04 -3.87 -12.31
N ALA A 118 -3.97 -4.44 -13.53
CA ALA A 118 -3.20 -3.86 -14.63
C ALA A 118 -3.67 -2.45 -15.03
N SER A 119 -4.96 -2.16 -14.89
CA SER A 119 -5.56 -0.85 -15.16
C SER A 119 -4.95 0.28 -14.31
N LEU A 120 -4.50 -0.05 -13.09
CA LEU A 120 -3.94 0.92 -12.15
C LEU A 120 -2.50 1.36 -12.47
N TYR A 121 -1.75 0.62 -13.30
CA TYR A 121 -0.37 1.01 -13.65
C TYR A 121 -0.29 2.40 -14.27
N LYS A 122 -1.15 2.68 -15.27
CA LYS A 122 -1.19 3.99 -15.92
C LYS A 122 -1.57 5.10 -14.97
N TRP A 123 -2.50 4.81 -14.04
CA TRP A 123 -2.92 5.79 -13.04
C TRP A 123 -1.78 6.12 -12.07
N TYR A 124 -1.10 5.11 -11.50
CA TYR A 124 0.05 5.35 -10.62
C TYR A 124 1.19 6.09 -11.33
N GLN A 125 1.47 5.73 -12.58
CA GLN A 125 2.44 6.46 -13.40
C GLN A 125 2.06 7.94 -13.54
N ALA A 126 0.82 8.25 -13.84
CA ALA A 126 0.36 9.61 -14.02
C ALA A 126 0.34 10.44 -12.73
N VAL A 127 0.07 9.82 -11.57
CA VAL A 127 -0.08 10.55 -10.30
C VAL A 127 1.19 10.61 -9.45
N MET A 128 2.11 9.64 -9.58
CA MET A 128 3.33 9.55 -8.79
C MET A 128 4.62 9.62 -9.63
N GLY A 129 4.52 9.65 -10.97
CA GLY A 129 5.70 9.60 -11.85
C GLY A 129 6.44 8.25 -11.82
N THR A 130 5.80 7.18 -11.34
CA THR A 130 6.43 5.86 -11.21
C THR A 130 6.57 5.17 -12.55
N THR A 131 7.61 4.32 -12.69
CA THR A 131 7.78 3.42 -13.84
C THR A 131 7.68 1.97 -13.37
N GLN A 132 7.24 1.09 -14.27
CA GLN A 132 7.24 -0.34 -13.98
C GLN A 132 8.69 -0.86 -14.03
N THR A 133 9.23 -1.29 -12.90
CA THR A 133 10.61 -1.74 -12.77
C THR A 133 10.74 -3.27 -12.63
N ALA A 134 9.65 -3.94 -12.21
CA ALA A 134 9.65 -5.39 -12.04
C ALA A 134 8.27 -5.98 -12.38
N ARG A 135 8.25 -7.24 -12.77
CA ARG A 135 7.05 -8.06 -12.87
C ARG A 135 7.09 -9.11 -11.77
N GLY A 136 6.09 -9.10 -10.89
CA GLY A 136 5.90 -10.17 -9.93
C GLY A 136 5.05 -11.28 -10.53
N GLU A 137 5.38 -12.53 -10.24
CA GLU A 137 4.56 -13.68 -10.59
C GLU A 137 3.72 -14.11 -9.39
N ARG A 138 2.43 -14.36 -9.61
CA ARG A 138 1.54 -14.84 -8.55
C ARG A 138 1.52 -16.37 -8.60
N ILE A 139 2.22 -17.00 -7.67
CA ILE A 139 2.19 -18.44 -7.49
C ILE A 139 0.96 -18.82 -6.65
N ARG A 140 0.05 -19.63 -7.19
CA ARG A 140 -1.03 -20.25 -6.41
C ARG A 140 -0.52 -21.57 -5.86
N ILE A 141 -0.33 -21.64 -4.55
CA ILE A 141 -0.04 -22.89 -3.86
C ILE A 141 -1.38 -23.52 -3.49
N ALA A 142 -1.77 -24.58 -4.17
CA ALA A 142 -2.92 -25.39 -3.76
C ALA A 142 -2.53 -26.13 -2.47
N ARG A 143 -3.34 -25.98 -1.41
CA ARG A 143 -3.18 -26.77 -0.19
C ARG A 143 -3.55 -28.21 -0.51
N GLN A 144 -2.55 -29.07 -0.74
CA GLN A 144 -2.78 -30.51 -0.69
C GLN A 144 -2.96 -30.91 0.79
N GLN A 145 -4.08 -31.51 1.08
CA GLN A 145 -4.28 -32.22 2.35
C GLN A 145 -3.47 -33.52 2.28
N THR A 146 -2.20 -33.45 2.52
CA THR A 146 -1.38 -34.62 2.79
C THR A 146 -1.20 -34.74 4.28
N ALA A 147 -1.69 -35.82 4.85
CA ALA A 147 -1.25 -36.31 6.16
C ALA A 147 0.24 -36.71 6.00
N GLY A 148 1.13 -35.78 6.26
CA GLY A 148 2.57 -35.98 6.12
C GLY A 148 3.33 -34.73 6.58
N THR A 149 4.58 -34.92 6.94
CA THR A 149 5.53 -33.92 7.37
C THR A 149 5.49 -32.69 6.49
N LEU A 150 5.31 -31.50 7.07
CA LEU A 150 5.36 -30.24 6.34
C LEU A 150 6.68 -30.15 5.57
N PRO A 151 6.65 -29.77 4.28
CA PRO A 151 7.88 -29.55 3.52
C PRO A 151 8.71 -28.47 4.21
N SER A 152 10.01 -28.65 4.29
CA SER A 152 10.91 -27.64 4.83
C SER A 152 10.89 -26.40 3.94
N VAL A 153 10.64 -25.24 4.51
CA VAL A 153 10.78 -23.97 3.80
C VAL A 153 12.24 -23.58 3.78
N THR A 154 12.86 -23.64 2.62
CA THR A 154 14.25 -23.16 2.46
C THR A 154 14.22 -21.67 2.15
N ARG A 155 15.08 -20.92 2.82
CA ARG A 155 15.27 -19.51 2.54
C ARG A 155 15.98 -19.36 1.19
N ILE A 156 15.33 -18.70 0.22
CA ILE A 156 15.93 -18.40 -1.08
C ILE A 156 16.98 -17.28 -0.87
N SER A 157 18.18 -17.46 -1.41
CA SER A 157 19.23 -16.44 -1.36
C SER A 157 18.95 -15.28 -2.32
N ALA A 158 19.50 -14.09 -2.05
CA ALA A 158 19.29 -12.91 -2.90
C ALA A 158 19.62 -13.14 -4.40
N PRO A 159 20.64 -13.91 -4.82
CA PRO A 159 20.89 -14.24 -6.22
C PRO A 159 19.77 -15.06 -6.87
N GLU A 160 19.08 -15.92 -6.14
CA GLU A 160 17.98 -16.74 -6.65
C GLU A 160 16.71 -15.92 -6.88
N TYR A 161 16.54 -14.78 -6.18
CA TYR A 161 15.45 -13.83 -6.43
C TYR A 161 15.62 -13.05 -7.73
N ALA A 162 16.83 -12.88 -8.23
CA ALA A 162 17.12 -12.12 -9.43
C ALA A 162 16.84 -12.89 -10.73
N VAL A 163 16.54 -14.17 -10.65
CA VAL A 163 16.31 -15.06 -11.80
C VAL A 163 14.81 -15.38 -11.98
N LEU A 164 13.94 -14.97 -11.04
CA LEU A 164 12.48 -15.11 -11.12
C LEU A 164 11.84 -13.80 -11.55
#